data_91b1eb96b5ac3aaf8c64dd03aec9b1ad
#
_entry.id   91b1eb96b5ac3aaf8c64dd03aec9b1ad
#
_cell.length_a   1.000
_cell.length_b   1.000
_cell.length_c   1.000
_cell.angle_alpha   90.00
_cell.angle_beta   90.00
_cell.angle_gamma   90.00
#
_symmetry.space_group_name_H-M   'P 1'
#
loop_
_entity.id
_entity.type
_entity.pdbx_description
1 polymer ?
#
loop_
_entity_poly.entity_id
_entity_poly.type
_entity_poly.pdbx_seq_one_letter_code
_entity_poly.pdbx_strand_id
1 'polypeptide(L)'
;FKRRKLVLLASGVWIAACCITTGLSARVYQSADRLALAWASQQPDSIRAQTMLADQLYQKGQIEPATRVIERAQKARPQDTGLAEVHLFLDCLAGKTTPRQVEDMHRLFAQAPYSASGWNDMEQLRLMAQSGRCPAFTMTAWQQLAATLLANPAYGRYGISAGFLHYQLSELALTQGDLEQTITQLQAANRNDPNAEIPRLQAKYLASAGLYGEAIKTLQDANYSRLPLLRRLLVNDRVINAEAIAVLRKQEAEHLTQGQSR
;
A
#
# COMPACT_ATOMS: atom_id res chain seq x y z
N PHE A 1 44.49 12.13 -44.18
CA PHE A 1 44.38 10.66 -44.00
C PHE A 1 44.64 10.24 -42.55
N LYS A 2 45.67 10.73 -41.87
CA LYS A 2 46.02 10.40 -40.45
C LYS A 2 44.92 10.80 -39.46
N ARG A 3 44.32 11.98 -39.58
CA ARG A 3 43.22 12.47 -38.68
C ARG A 3 41.98 11.58 -38.75
N ARG A 4 41.59 11.10 -39.93
CA ARG A 4 40.43 10.21 -40.10
C ARG A 4 40.62 8.87 -39.41
N LYS A 5 41.84 8.27 -39.49
CA LYS A 5 42.18 7.02 -38.78
C LYS A 5 42.16 7.20 -37.26
N LEU A 6 42.63 8.36 -36.75
CA LEU A 6 42.63 8.67 -35.33
C LEU A 6 41.21 8.81 -34.80
N VAL A 7 40.30 9.50 -35.53
CA VAL A 7 38.89 9.64 -35.17
C VAL A 7 38.20 8.27 -35.13
N LEU A 8 38.40 7.42 -36.14
CA LEU A 8 37.83 6.07 -36.18
C LEU A 8 38.30 5.20 -35.00
N LEU A 9 39.57 5.30 -34.63
CA LEU A 9 40.16 4.55 -33.54
C LEU A 9 39.58 5.04 -32.17
N ALA A 10 39.49 6.34 -31.99
CA ALA A 10 38.88 6.94 -30.79
C ALA A 10 37.40 6.56 -30.64
N SER A 11 36.62 6.61 -31.74
CA SER A 11 35.24 6.16 -31.76
C SER A 11 35.08 4.68 -31.44
N GLY A 12 35.96 3.84 -31.98
CA GLY A 12 35.96 2.40 -31.67
C GLY A 12 36.24 2.09 -30.19
N VAL A 13 37.22 2.79 -29.61
CA VAL A 13 37.53 2.68 -28.16
C VAL A 13 36.36 3.14 -27.33
N TRP A 14 35.71 4.27 -27.69
CA TRP A 14 34.54 4.80 -26.98
C TRP A 14 33.37 3.80 -27.03
N ILE A 15 33.06 3.25 -28.20
CA ILE A 15 31.98 2.25 -28.34
C ILE A 15 32.29 1.00 -27.51
N ALA A 16 33.53 0.50 -27.55
CA ALA A 16 33.94 -0.64 -26.74
C ALA A 16 33.80 -0.38 -25.26
N ALA A 17 34.19 0.80 -24.76
CA ALA A 17 34.01 1.21 -23.37
C ALA A 17 32.52 1.27 -22.98
N CYS A 18 31.66 1.84 -23.85
CA CYS A 18 30.20 1.86 -23.62
C CYS A 18 29.60 0.45 -23.59
N CYS A 19 30.02 -0.46 -24.48
CA CYS A 19 29.54 -1.85 -24.48
C CYS A 19 29.98 -2.60 -23.22
N ILE A 20 31.21 -2.40 -22.76
CA ILE A 20 31.72 -3.02 -21.54
C ILE A 20 30.96 -2.51 -20.32
N THR A 21 30.78 -1.18 -20.17
CA THR A 21 30.07 -0.58 -19.05
C THR A 21 28.60 -1.00 -19.02
N THR A 22 27.94 -1.02 -20.20
CA THR A 22 26.57 -1.50 -20.31
C THR A 22 26.44 -2.98 -19.95
N GLY A 23 27.38 -3.82 -20.44
CA GLY A 23 27.41 -5.25 -20.13
C GLY A 23 27.64 -5.54 -18.65
N LEU A 24 28.53 -4.79 -18.00
CA LEU A 24 28.75 -4.88 -16.54
C LEU A 24 27.52 -4.45 -15.74
N SER A 25 26.89 -3.33 -16.14
CA SER A 25 25.65 -2.86 -15.52
C SER A 25 24.52 -3.89 -15.69
N ALA A 26 24.35 -4.43 -16.90
CA ALA A 26 23.32 -5.44 -17.18
C ALA A 26 23.41 -6.66 -16.26
N ARG A 27 24.63 -7.09 -15.90
CA ARG A 27 24.83 -8.21 -14.95
C ARG A 27 24.29 -7.93 -13.55
N VAL A 28 24.31 -6.66 -13.10
CA VAL A 28 23.73 -6.27 -11.80
C VAL A 28 22.20 -6.37 -11.84
N TYR A 29 21.60 -5.99 -12.98
CA TYR A 29 20.14 -6.02 -13.16
C TYR A 29 19.56 -7.42 -13.41
N GLN A 30 20.39 -8.45 -13.65
CA GLN A 30 19.95 -9.83 -13.88
C GLN A 30 19.40 -10.52 -12.62
N SER A 31 19.70 -10.01 -11.43
CA SER A 31 19.27 -10.60 -10.16
C SER A 31 18.83 -9.49 -9.21
N ALA A 32 17.60 -9.62 -8.69
CA ALA A 32 17.06 -8.70 -7.69
C ALA A 32 17.98 -8.57 -6.46
N ASP A 33 18.62 -9.66 -6.04
CA ASP A 33 19.56 -9.68 -4.93
C ASP A 33 20.81 -8.83 -5.19
N ARG A 34 21.42 -9.04 -6.38
CA ARG A 34 22.62 -8.27 -6.77
C ARG A 34 22.30 -6.80 -6.90
N LEU A 35 21.13 -6.48 -7.47
CA LEU A 35 20.67 -5.12 -7.61
C LEU A 35 20.44 -4.47 -6.23
N ALA A 36 19.72 -5.14 -5.32
CA ALA A 36 19.45 -4.65 -3.98
C ALA A 36 20.75 -4.40 -3.20
N LEU A 37 21.68 -5.36 -3.23
CA LEU A 37 22.98 -5.25 -2.56
C LEU A 37 23.84 -4.12 -3.15
N ALA A 38 23.95 -4.06 -4.49
CA ALA A 38 24.71 -3.03 -5.17
C ALA A 38 24.13 -1.63 -4.88
N TRP A 39 22.81 -1.51 -4.94
CA TRP A 39 22.13 -0.24 -4.71
C TRP A 39 22.26 0.22 -3.27
N ALA A 40 22.02 -0.66 -2.30
CA ALA A 40 22.18 -0.34 -0.88
C ALA A 40 23.63 0.01 -0.50
N SER A 41 24.63 -0.63 -1.15
CA SER A 41 26.05 -0.32 -0.92
C SER A 41 26.47 1.01 -1.56
N GLN A 42 25.94 1.35 -2.73
CA GLN A 42 26.24 2.61 -3.43
C GLN A 42 25.50 3.81 -2.83
N GLN A 43 24.33 3.57 -2.26
CA GLN A 43 23.47 4.61 -1.68
C GLN A 43 23.02 4.23 -0.26
N PRO A 44 23.96 4.24 0.71
CA PRO A 44 23.68 3.80 2.08
C PRO A 44 22.60 4.66 2.78
N ASP A 45 22.45 5.92 2.37
CA ASP A 45 21.46 6.85 2.92
C ASP A 45 20.09 6.79 2.22
N SER A 46 19.96 5.98 1.18
CA SER A 46 18.69 5.82 0.46
C SER A 46 17.78 4.85 1.19
N ILE A 47 16.68 5.35 1.77
CA ILE A 47 15.64 4.54 2.43
C ILE A 47 15.19 3.42 1.49
N ARG A 48 14.85 3.76 0.25
CA ARG A 48 14.37 2.80 -0.74
C ARG A 48 15.39 1.68 -1.04
N ALA A 49 16.68 2.02 -1.09
CA ALA A 49 17.72 1.01 -1.32
C ALA A 49 17.88 0.08 -0.11
N GLN A 50 17.80 0.63 1.11
CA GLN A 50 17.90 -0.16 2.34
C GLN A 50 16.66 -1.03 2.56
N THR A 51 15.46 -0.52 2.33
CA THR A 51 14.22 -1.32 2.43
C THR A 51 14.19 -2.43 1.37
N MET A 52 14.63 -2.16 0.13
CA MET A 52 14.74 -3.19 -0.91
C MET A 52 15.73 -4.29 -0.52
N LEU A 53 16.88 -3.96 0.08
CA LEU A 53 17.83 -4.96 0.57
C LEU A 53 17.24 -5.77 1.72
N ALA A 54 16.55 -5.13 2.66
CA ALA A 54 15.89 -5.80 3.78
C ALA A 54 14.79 -6.75 3.28
N ASP A 55 14.00 -6.34 2.29
CA ASP A 55 12.97 -7.18 1.67
C ASP A 55 13.57 -8.44 1.02
N GLN A 56 14.66 -8.29 0.24
CA GLN A 56 15.35 -9.43 -0.36
C GLN A 56 15.92 -10.41 0.70
N LEU A 57 16.42 -9.88 1.82
CA LEU A 57 16.89 -10.70 2.94
C LEU A 57 15.70 -11.42 3.62
N TYR A 58 14.61 -10.71 3.84
CA TYR A 58 13.37 -11.25 4.39
C TYR A 58 12.81 -12.40 3.54
N GLN A 59 12.70 -12.21 2.22
CA GLN A 59 12.20 -13.23 1.30
C GLN A 59 13.04 -14.52 1.33
N LYS A 60 14.31 -14.43 1.74
CA LYS A 60 15.20 -15.58 1.96
C LYS A 60 15.13 -16.17 3.38
N GLY A 61 14.22 -15.68 4.21
CA GLY A 61 14.10 -16.09 5.60
C GLY A 61 15.20 -15.54 6.52
N GLN A 62 16.01 -14.60 6.03
CA GLN A 62 17.10 -13.98 6.79
C GLN A 62 16.61 -12.77 7.58
N ILE A 63 15.73 -13.02 8.58
CA ILE A 63 15.05 -11.96 9.34
C ILE A 63 16.06 -11.08 10.09
N GLU A 64 17.01 -11.67 10.83
CA GLU A 64 17.99 -10.88 11.60
C GLU A 64 18.92 -10.01 10.73
N PRO A 65 19.48 -10.48 9.59
CA PRO A 65 20.16 -9.60 8.67
C PRO A 65 19.28 -8.46 8.13
N ALA A 66 18.01 -8.72 7.79
CA ALA A 66 17.06 -7.70 7.37
C ALA A 66 16.84 -6.64 8.46
N THR A 67 16.58 -7.08 9.71
CA THR A 67 16.40 -6.17 10.86
C THR A 67 17.63 -5.28 11.04
N ARG A 68 18.85 -5.82 11.00
CA ARG A 68 20.08 -5.01 11.13
C ARG A 68 20.24 -3.94 10.03
N VAL A 69 19.79 -4.23 8.80
CA VAL A 69 19.79 -3.24 7.71
C VAL A 69 18.84 -2.09 8.05
N ILE A 70 17.61 -2.42 8.47
CA ILE A 70 16.58 -1.42 8.81
C ILE A 70 16.96 -0.63 10.06
N GLU A 71 17.44 -1.26 11.11
CA GLU A 71 17.95 -0.57 12.32
C GLU A 71 19.00 0.48 11.99
N ARG A 72 19.96 0.15 11.12
CA ARG A 72 20.99 1.09 10.69
C ARG A 72 20.40 2.27 9.93
N ALA A 73 19.48 2.00 8.99
CA ALA A 73 18.79 3.03 8.22
C ALA A 73 17.95 3.93 9.14
N GLN A 74 17.24 3.35 10.11
CA GLN A 74 16.41 4.08 11.07
C GLN A 74 17.25 4.95 12.02
N LYS A 75 18.43 4.50 12.46
CA LYS A 75 19.37 5.33 13.24
C LYS A 75 19.81 6.58 12.47
N ALA A 76 20.01 6.46 11.16
CA ALA A 76 20.35 7.61 10.32
C ALA A 76 19.14 8.53 10.05
N ARG A 77 17.91 7.99 10.08
CA ARG A 77 16.66 8.71 9.81
C ARG A 77 15.56 8.37 10.82
N PRO A 78 15.71 8.81 12.07
CA PRO A 78 14.80 8.42 13.16
C PRO A 78 13.37 8.93 13.01
N GLN A 79 13.14 9.92 12.14
CA GLN A 79 11.80 10.48 11.88
C GLN A 79 11.05 9.80 10.71
N ASP A 80 11.65 8.80 10.06
CA ASP A 80 11.01 8.13 8.93
C ASP A 80 10.05 7.03 9.44
N THR A 81 8.76 7.22 9.18
CA THR A 81 7.70 6.30 9.62
C THR A 81 7.76 4.98 8.87
N GLY A 82 8.11 4.98 7.57
CA GLY A 82 8.20 3.75 6.81
C GLY A 82 9.29 2.81 7.32
N LEU A 83 10.46 3.36 7.71
CA LEU A 83 11.50 2.55 8.36
C LEU A 83 11.03 1.99 9.71
N ALA A 84 10.27 2.78 10.49
CA ALA A 84 9.70 2.32 11.75
C ALA A 84 8.67 1.20 11.54
N GLU A 85 7.84 1.29 10.51
CA GLU A 85 6.88 0.25 10.12
C GLU A 85 7.58 -1.06 9.74
N VAL A 86 8.57 -0.99 8.85
CA VAL A 86 9.36 -2.17 8.45
C VAL A 86 10.08 -2.78 9.65
N HIS A 87 10.64 -1.96 10.53
CA HIS A 87 11.32 -2.44 11.74
C HIS A 87 10.35 -3.18 12.66
N LEU A 88 9.20 -2.58 12.97
CA LEU A 88 8.17 -3.22 13.78
C LEU A 88 7.70 -4.55 13.14
N PHE A 89 7.49 -4.57 11.82
CA PHE A 89 7.11 -5.78 11.11
C PHE A 89 8.14 -6.90 11.26
N LEU A 90 9.44 -6.60 11.07
CA LEU A 90 10.52 -7.58 11.24
C LEU A 90 10.66 -8.06 12.68
N ASP A 91 10.49 -7.17 13.65
CA ASP A 91 10.52 -7.53 15.08
C ASP A 91 9.31 -8.37 15.47
N CYS A 92 8.14 -8.11 14.90
CA CYS A 92 6.96 -9.00 15.05
C CYS A 92 7.26 -10.41 14.56
N LEU A 93 7.88 -10.54 13.37
CA LEU A 93 8.27 -11.85 12.81
C LEU A 93 9.30 -12.57 13.68
N ALA A 94 10.22 -11.82 14.28
CA ALA A 94 11.25 -12.34 15.17
C ALA A 94 10.74 -12.61 16.61
N GLY A 95 9.51 -12.22 16.94
CA GLY A 95 8.97 -12.30 18.31
C GLY A 95 9.66 -11.35 19.31
N LYS A 96 10.26 -10.27 18.82
CA LYS A 96 11.06 -9.31 19.62
C LYS A 96 10.30 -8.02 19.93
N THR A 97 9.11 -7.81 19.37
CA THR A 97 8.32 -6.60 19.58
C THR A 97 7.94 -6.42 21.04
N THR A 98 8.08 -5.20 21.54
CA THR A 98 7.73 -4.80 22.90
C THR A 98 6.61 -3.77 22.92
N PRO A 99 5.79 -3.66 24.00
CA PRO A 99 4.79 -2.63 24.15
C PRO A 99 5.38 -1.21 24.07
N ARG A 100 6.61 -1.01 24.57
CA ARG A 100 7.32 0.25 24.50
C ARG A 100 7.63 0.67 23.06
N GLN A 101 8.04 -0.26 22.22
CA GLN A 101 8.29 0.00 20.80
C GLN A 101 7.02 0.46 20.08
N VAL A 102 5.87 -0.15 20.40
CA VAL A 102 4.56 0.26 19.86
C VAL A 102 4.21 1.68 20.31
N GLU A 103 4.43 2.02 21.59
CA GLU A 103 4.20 3.36 22.10
C GLU A 103 5.15 4.42 21.48
N ASP A 104 6.42 4.08 21.31
CA ASP A 104 7.39 4.93 20.63
C ASP A 104 6.97 5.22 19.18
N MET A 105 6.43 4.21 18.50
CA MET A 105 5.89 4.34 17.15
C MET A 105 4.66 5.26 17.10
N HIS A 106 3.74 5.18 18.06
CA HIS A 106 2.62 6.12 18.17
C HIS A 106 3.10 7.56 18.32
N ARG A 107 4.09 7.80 19.19
CA ARG A 107 4.68 9.13 19.36
C ARG A 107 5.34 9.65 18.09
N LEU A 108 6.06 8.79 17.39
CA LEU A 108 6.68 9.13 16.12
C LEU A 108 5.60 9.54 15.09
N PHE A 109 4.57 8.72 14.91
CA PHE A 109 3.53 8.91 13.89
C PHE A 109 2.69 10.17 14.13
N ALA A 110 2.52 10.58 15.39
CA ALA A 110 1.80 11.80 15.72
C ALA A 110 2.47 13.09 15.17
N GLN A 111 3.79 13.07 14.96
CA GLN A 111 4.57 14.28 14.66
C GLN A 111 5.46 14.16 13.42
N ALA A 112 5.64 12.94 12.89
CA ALA A 112 6.52 12.71 11.76
C ALA A 112 6.05 13.44 10.49
N PRO A 113 6.98 13.91 9.65
CA PRO A 113 6.67 14.38 8.32
C PRO A 113 6.14 13.21 7.45
N TYR A 114 5.44 13.56 6.38
CA TYR A 114 4.95 12.55 5.43
C TYR A 114 6.11 11.73 4.85
N SER A 115 5.96 10.41 4.90
CA SER A 115 6.80 9.44 4.19
C SER A 115 5.93 8.63 3.23
N ALA A 116 6.38 8.48 1.99
CA ALA A 116 5.70 7.65 0.99
C ALA A 116 6.07 6.16 1.10
N SER A 117 7.03 5.82 1.98
CA SER A 117 7.41 4.44 2.30
C SER A 117 6.50 3.87 3.39
N GLY A 118 6.37 2.55 3.44
CA GLY A 118 5.71 1.87 4.55
C GLY A 118 4.24 1.50 4.36
N TRP A 119 3.54 1.95 3.32
CA TRP A 119 2.11 1.63 3.14
C TRP A 119 1.81 0.13 3.05
N ASN A 120 2.64 -0.62 2.35
CA ASN A 120 2.51 -2.08 2.29
C ASN A 120 2.78 -2.71 3.66
N ASP A 121 3.67 -2.10 4.44
CA ASP A 121 4.03 -2.60 5.77
C ASP A 121 2.90 -2.34 6.77
N MET A 122 2.17 -1.22 6.67
CA MET A 122 0.94 -0.98 7.45
C MET A 122 -0.13 -2.05 7.21
N GLU A 123 -0.30 -2.52 5.97
CA GLU A 123 -1.20 -3.63 5.65
C GLU A 123 -0.68 -4.94 6.26
N GLN A 124 0.60 -5.24 6.10
CA GLN A 124 1.21 -6.44 6.68
C GLN A 124 1.11 -6.44 8.21
N LEU A 125 1.34 -5.29 8.86
CA LEU A 125 1.15 -5.12 10.31
C LEU A 125 -0.30 -5.39 10.73
N ARG A 126 -1.29 -4.94 9.94
CA ARG A 126 -2.71 -5.26 10.18
C ARG A 126 -2.97 -6.76 10.16
N LEU A 127 -2.47 -7.43 9.12
CA LEU A 127 -2.62 -8.88 8.96
C LEU A 127 -1.93 -9.66 10.09
N MET A 128 -0.77 -9.21 10.54
CA MET A 128 -0.07 -9.80 11.69
C MET A 128 -0.85 -9.61 12.99
N ALA A 129 -1.36 -8.39 13.24
CA ALA A 129 -2.20 -8.11 14.41
C ALA A 129 -3.48 -8.96 14.40
N GLN A 130 -4.13 -9.10 13.24
CA GLN A 130 -5.35 -9.90 13.06
C GLN A 130 -5.10 -11.39 13.28
N SER A 131 -3.95 -11.90 12.85
CA SER A 131 -3.58 -13.32 13.04
C SER A 131 -3.01 -13.65 14.42
N GLY A 132 -2.80 -12.65 15.29
CA GLY A 132 -2.20 -12.82 16.61
C GLY A 132 -0.71 -13.18 16.59
N ARG A 133 -0.04 -13.10 15.44
CA ARG A 133 1.39 -13.45 15.31
C ARG A 133 2.34 -12.47 16.00
N CYS A 134 1.83 -11.31 16.41
CA CYS A 134 2.59 -10.30 17.11
C CYS A 134 1.88 -9.92 18.43
N PRO A 135 2.11 -10.66 19.55
CA PRO A 135 1.33 -10.45 20.77
C PRO A 135 1.39 -9.03 21.35
N ALA A 136 2.52 -8.34 21.19
CA ALA A 136 2.68 -6.96 21.66
C ALA A 136 2.01 -5.91 20.74
N PHE A 137 1.66 -6.30 19.50
CA PHE A 137 1.02 -5.42 18.51
C PHE A 137 -0.35 -5.97 18.13
N THR A 138 -1.34 -5.61 18.92
CA THR A 138 -2.75 -6.07 18.78
C THR A 138 -3.50 -5.27 17.71
N MET A 139 -4.70 -5.76 17.32
CA MET A 139 -5.60 -4.99 16.43
C MET A 139 -5.97 -3.62 17.01
N THR A 140 -6.16 -3.53 18.33
CA THR A 140 -6.38 -2.24 19.01
C THR A 140 -5.19 -1.30 18.82
N ALA A 141 -3.97 -1.80 18.98
CA ALA A 141 -2.76 -1.01 18.73
C ALA A 141 -2.67 -0.55 17.26
N TRP A 142 -2.99 -1.42 16.31
CA TRP A 142 -3.03 -1.05 14.90
C TRP A 142 -4.08 0.02 14.60
N GLN A 143 -5.29 -0.10 15.14
CA GLN A 143 -6.36 0.92 15.01
C GLN A 143 -5.93 2.27 15.56
N GLN A 144 -5.32 2.28 16.74
CA GLN A 144 -4.79 3.49 17.35
C GLN A 144 -3.70 4.13 16.50
N LEU A 145 -2.82 3.32 15.92
CA LEU A 145 -1.78 3.79 15.02
C LEU A 145 -2.35 4.44 13.75
N ALA A 146 -3.33 3.79 13.10
CA ALA A 146 -4.04 4.32 11.95
C ALA A 146 -4.77 5.64 12.29
N ALA A 147 -5.42 5.72 13.45
CA ALA A 147 -6.06 6.94 13.93
C ALA A 147 -5.05 8.07 14.19
N THR A 148 -3.87 7.73 14.75
CA THR A 148 -2.78 8.69 14.97
C THR A 148 -2.26 9.26 13.65
N LEU A 149 -2.07 8.42 12.63
CA LEU A 149 -1.68 8.87 11.29
C LEU A 149 -2.76 9.77 10.66
N LEU A 150 -4.04 9.40 10.75
CA LEU A 150 -5.13 10.23 10.23
C LEU A 150 -5.24 11.58 10.94
N ALA A 151 -4.93 11.63 12.24
CA ALA A 151 -4.89 12.86 13.03
C ALA A 151 -3.67 13.74 12.69
N ASN A 152 -2.58 13.16 12.23
CA ASN A 152 -1.39 13.91 11.80
C ASN A 152 -1.68 14.64 10.48
N PRO A 153 -1.61 16.00 10.43
CA PRO A 153 -1.92 16.76 9.21
C PRO A 153 -1.06 16.40 8.00
N ALA A 154 0.15 15.87 8.20
CA ALA A 154 1.03 15.44 7.12
C ALA A 154 0.47 14.22 6.37
N TYR A 155 -0.33 13.39 7.03
CA TYR A 155 -0.94 12.18 6.48
C TYR A 155 -2.43 12.34 6.22
N GLY A 156 -3.17 12.86 7.19
CA GLY A 156 -4.62 12.99 7.10
C GLY A 156 -5.12 13.97 6.03
N ARG A 157 -4.29 14.95 5.64
CA ARG A 157 -4.59 15.88 4.53
C ARG A 157 -4.07 15.39 3.19
N TYR A 158 -3.19 14.41 3.16
CA TYR A 158 -2.69 13.83 1.93
C TYR A 158 -3.66 12.74 1.45
N GLY A 159 -4.42 13.05 0.40
CA GLY A 159 -5.57 12.26 -0.04
C GLY A 159 -5.28 10.77 -0.21
N ILE A 160 -4.16 10.41 -0.85
CA ILE A 160 -3.78 9.00 -1.07
C ILE A 160 -3.58 8.28 0.26
N SER A 161 -2.87 8.89 1.23
CA SER A 161 -2.61 8.25 2.52
C SER A 161 -3.88 8.12 3.36
N ALA A 162 -4.67 9.18 3.44
CA ALA A 162 -5.93 9.15 4.16
C ALA A 162 -6.92 8.16 3.52
N GLY A 163 -6.97 8.11 2.18
CA GLY A 163 -7.78 7.15 1.44
C GLY A 163 -7.38 5.71 1.74
N PHE A 164 -6.09 5.41 1.72
CA PHE A 164 -5.56 4.09 2.07
C PHE A 164 -5.91 3.69 3.51
N LEU A 165 -5.67 4.56 4.49
CA LEU A 165 -5.95 4.25 5.90
C LEU A 165 -7.45 4.01 6.14
N HIS A 166 -8.32 4.83 5.55
CA HIS A 166 -9.77 4.62 5.61
C HIS A 166 -10.18 3.30 4.95
N TYR A 167 -9.56 2.94 3.82
CA TYR A 167 -9.80 1.63 3.19
C TYR A 167 -9.41 0.48 4.13
N GLN A 168 -8.23 0.53 4.76
CA GLN A 168 -7.81 -0.49 5.73
C GLN A 168 -8.73 -0.58 6.96
N LEU A 169 -9.25 0.56 7.44
CA LEU A 169 -10.24 0.59 8.52
C LEU A 169 -11.58 -0.01 8.10
N SER A 170 -11.97 0.13 6.81
CA SER A 170 -13.17 -0.51 6.29
C SER A 170 -13.06 -2.03 6.25
N GLU A 171 -11.89 -2.56 5.86
CA GLU A 171 -11.60 -4.00 5.88
C GLU A 171 -11.71 -4.57 7.31
N LEU A 172 -11.21 -3.81 8.28
CA LEU A 172 -11.32 -4.21 9.68
C LEU A 172 -12.78 -4.23 10.16
N ALA A 173 -13.55 -3.16 9.89
CA ALA A 173 -14.98 -3.08 10.25
C ALA A 173 -15.76 -4.24 9.62
N LEU A 174 -15.44 -4.58 8.36
CA LEU A 174 -16.04 -5.73 7.66
C LEU A 174 -15.76 -7.05 8.39
N THR A 175 -14.53 -7.28 8.85
CA THR A 175 -14.19 -8.51 9.59
C THR A 175 -14.87 -8.59 10.96
N GLN A 176 -15.26 -7.45 11.51
CA GLN A 176 -16.04 -7.35 12.77
C GLN A 176 -17.55 -7.46 12.54
N GLY A 177 -18.00 -7.54 11.28
CA GLY A 177 -19.42 -7.59 10.92
C GLY A 177 -20.13 -6.23 11.02
N ASP A 178 -19.40 -5.13 11.20
CA ASP A 178 -19.92 -3.77 11.28
C ASP A 178 -20.07 -3.17 9.89
N LEU A 179 -21.23 -3.41 9.26
CA LEU A 179 -21.50 -2.92 7.92
C LEU A 179 -21.59 -1.38 7.86
N GLU A 180 -22.16 -0.75 8.87
CA GLU A 180 -22.31 0.71 8.92
C GLU A 180 -20.93 1.38 8.92
N GLN A 181 -20.06 0.94 9.80
CA GLN A 181 -18.69 1.43 9.87
C GLN A 181 -17.89 1.09 8.57
N THR A 182 -18.10 -0.09 8.00
CA THR A 182 -17.50 -0.46 6.71
C THR A 182 -17.85 0.54 5.62
N ILE A 183 -19.14 0.86 5.45
CA ILE A 183 -19.60 1.81 4.44
C ILE A 183 -19.10 3.21 4.73
N THR A 184 -19.12 3.64 5.98
CA THR A 184 -18.62 4.96 6.42
C THR A 184 -17.15 5.14 6.07
N GLN A 185 -16.32 4.14 6.37
CA GLN A 185 -14.89 4.17 6.07
C GLN A 185 -14.62 4.12 4.55
N LEU A 186 -15.34 3.33 3.78
CA LEU A 186 -15.24 3.30 2.32
C LEU A 186 -15.61 4.66 1.70
N GLN A 187 -16.66 5.32 2.21
CA GLN A 187 -17.01 6.67 1.78
C GLN A 187 -15.89 7.67 2.08
N ALA A 188 -15.28 7.59 3.26
CA ALA A 188 -14.14 8.42 3.61
C ALA A 188 -12.93 8.13 2.71
N ALA A 189 -12.64 6.86 2.43
CA ALA A 189 -11.60 6.47 1.49
C ALA A 189 -11.82 7.12 0.11
N ASN A 190 -13.02 7.00 -0.45
CA ASN A 190 -13.36 7.56 -1.77
C ASN A 190 -13.39 9.10 -1.81
N ARG A 191 -13.71 9.76 -0.68
CA ARG A 191 -13.60 11.23 -0.60
C ARG A 191 -12.16 11.72 -0.65
N ASN A 192 -11.25 10.99 -0.03
CA ASN A 192 -9.84 11.34 0.04
C ASN A 192 -9.08 10.94 -1.22
N ASP A 193 -9.26 9.71 -1.69
CA ASP A 193 -8.64 9.17 -2.91
C ASP A 193 -9.72 8.56 -3.82
N PRO A 194 -10.25 9.32 -4.78
CA PRO A 194 -11.34 8.88 -5.64
C PRO A 194 -10.98 7.64 -6.46
N ASN A 195 -11.72 6.55 -6.24
CA ASN A 195 -11.54 5.29 -6.93
C ASN A 195 -12.90 4.72 -7.38
N ALA A 196 -13.03 4.39 -8.66
CA ALA A 196 -14.27 3.87 -9.24
C ALA A 196 -14.71 2.51 -8.66
N GLU A 197 -13.80 1.75 -8.10
CA GLU A 197 -14.11 0.44 -7.51
C GLU A 197 -14.77 0.56 -6.13
N ILE A 198 -14.52 1.67 -5.39
CA ILE A 198 -15.08 1.82 -4.04
C ILE A 198 -16.61 1.85 -4.03
N PRO A 199 -17.33 2.62 -4.88
CA PRO A 199 -18.79 2.55 -4.94
C PRO A 199 -19.32 1.15 -5.27
N ARG A 200 -18.63 0.39 -6.11
CA ARG A 200 -18.99 -0.99 -6.46
C ARG A 200 -18.81 -1.93 -5.26
N LEU A 201 -17.70 -1.74 -4.52
CA LEU A 201 -17.44 -2.51 -3.31
C LEU A 201 -18.50 -2.22 -2.23
N GLN A 202 -18.86 -0.95 -2.04
CA GLN A 202 -19.96 -0.56 -1.15
C GLN A 202 -21.28 -1.22 -1.55
N ALA A 203 -21.63 -1.15 -2.84
CA ALA A 203 -22.86 -1.76 -3.34
C ALA A 203 -22.85 -3.29 -3.15
N LYS A 204 -21.70 -3.94 -3.34
CA LYS A 204 -21.53 -5.38 -3.08
C LYS A 204 -21.81 -5.72 -1.61
N TYR A 205 -21.27 -4.97 -0.66
CA TYR A 205 -21.47 -5.24 0.76
C TYR A 205 -22.90 -4.97 1.20
N LEU A 206 -23.52 -3.88 0.71
CA LEU A 206 -24.93 -3.57 0.96
C LEU A 206 -25.85 -4.69 0.40
N ALA A 207 -25.61 -5.13 -0.82
CA ALA A 207 -26.38 -6.23 -1.43
C ALA A 207 -26.21 -7.55 -0.67
N SER A 208 -24.99 -7.86 -0.19
CA SER A 208 -24.75 -9.05 0.63
C SER A 208 -25.51 -9.03 1.96
N ALA A 209 -25.86 -7.84 2.45
CA ALA A 209 -26.71 -7.65 3.63
C ALA A 209 -28.21 -7.56 3.30
N GLY A 210 -28.60 -7.78 2.04
CA GLY A 210 -30.00 -7.67 1.57
C GLY A 210 -30.49 -6.24 1.33
N LEU A 211 -29.62 -5.24 1.43
CA LEU A 211 -29.91 -3.81 1.25
C LEU A 211 -29.79 -3.41 -0.23
N TYR A 212 -30.57 -4.08 -1.09
CA TYR A 212 -30.46 -3.91 -2.56
C TYR A 212 -30.77 -2.49 -3.03
N GLY A 213 -31.81 -1.85 -2.45
CA GLY A 213 -32.18 -0.47 -2.79
C GLY A 213 -31.05 0.52 -2.52
N GLU A 214 -30.35 0.39 -1.39
CA GLU A 214 -29.20 1.22 -1.02
C GLU A 214 -27.99 0.92 -1.90
N ALA A 215 -27.76 -0.35 -2.25
CA ALA A 215 -26.70 -0.76 -3.18
C ALA A 215 -26.90 -0.13 -4.57
N ILE A 216 -28.13 -0.17 -5.10
CA ILE A 216 -28.48 0.44 -6.40
C ILE A 216 -28.28 1.96 -6.33
N LYS A 217 -28.77 2.61 -5.27
CA LYS A 217 -28.58 4.05 -5.07
C LYS A 217 -27.11 4.43 -5.01
N THR A 218 -26.29 3.67 -4.31
CA THR A 218 -24.83 3.91 -4.23
C THR A 218 -24.16 3.93 -5.61
N LEU A 219 -24.57 3.01 -6.52
CA LEU A 219 -24.04 2.97 -7.89
C LEU A 219 -24.58 4.10 -8.77
N GLN A 220 -25.83 4.51 -8.57
CA GLN A 220 -26.46 5.62 -9.31
C GLN A 220 -25.85 6.97 -8.94
N ASP A 221 -25.59 7.18 -7.64
CA ASP A 221 -25.04 8.43 -7.10
C ASP A 221 -23.51 8.53 -7.25
N ALA A 222 -22.86 7.48 -7.77
CA ALA A 222 -21.43 7.44 -7.91
C ALA A 222 -20.90 8.55 -8.85
N ASN A 223 -20.03 9.41 -8.32
CA ASN A 223 -19.47 10.54 -9.05
C ASN A 223 -18.05 10.24 -9.53
N TYR A 224 -17.89 10.12 -10.83
CA TYR A 224 -16.61 9.83 -11.49
C TYR A 224 -15.87 11.06 -12.00
N SER A 225 -16.36 12.26 -11.76
CA SER A 225 -15.74 13.51 -12.25
C SER A 225 -14.34 13.74 -11.69
N ARG A 226 -14.06 13.21 -10.50
CA ARG A 226 -12.77 13.34 -9.80
C ARG A 226 -11.75 12.27 -10.18
N LEU A 227 -12.12 11.28 -10.98
CA LEU A 227 -11.19 10.25 -11.45
C LEU A 227 -10.17 10.84 -12.43
N PRO A 228 -8.97 10.24 -12.54
CA PRO A 228 -7.96 10.63 -13.51
C PRO A 228 -8.53 10.70 -14.94
N LEU A 229 -8.15 11.73 -15.69
CA LEU A 229 -8.66 11.99 -17.03
C LEU A 229 -8.53 10.77 -17.96
N LEU A 230 -7.37 10.11 -17.91
CA LEU A 230 -7.11 8.93 -18.74
C LEU A 230 -8.11 7.80 -18.46
N ARG A 231 -8.43 7.53 -17.18
CA ARG A 231 -9.43 6.52 -16.83
C ARG A 231 -10.82 6.90 -17.37
N ARG A 232 -11.22 8.17 -17.22
CA ARG A 232 -12.53 8.65 -17.72
C ARG A 232 -12.67 8.55 -19.24
N LEU A 233 -11.54 8.61 -19.97
CA LEU A 233 -11.53 8.47 -21.42
C LEU A 233 -11.51 7.02 -21.89
N LEU A 234 -10.87 6.12 -21.15
CA LEU A 234 -10.67 4.73 -21.55
C LEU A 234 -11.73 3.77 -20.99
N VAL A 235 -12.35 4.11 -19.86
CA VAL A 235 -13.29 3.24 -19.14
C VAL A 235 -14.62 3.97 -18.97
N ASN A 236 -15.69 3.32 -19.44
CA ASN A 236 -17.05 3.83 -19.22
C ASN A 236 -17.64 3.25 -17.91
N ASP A 237 -17.21 3.82 -16.79
CA ASP A 237 -17.66 3.40 -15.44
C ASP A 237 -19.19 3.46 -15.28
N ARG A 238 -19.89 4.34 -16.04
CA ARG A 238 -21.36 4.43 -16.01
C ARG A 238 -22.02 3.19 -16.63
N VAL A 239 -21.47 2.65 -17.73
CA VAL A 239 -21.97 1.42 -18.34
C VAL A 239 -21.76 0.24 -17.40
N ILE A 240 -20.58 0.10 -16.83
CA ILE A 240 -20.28 -0.96 -15.86
C ILE A 240 -21.25 -0.90 -14.67
N ASN A 241 -21.54 0.29 -14.15
CA ASN A 241 -22.52 0.43 -13.07
C ASN A 241 -23.95 0.12 -13.51
N ALA A 242 -24.33 0.49 -14.72
CA ALA A 242 -25.67 0.16 -15.24
C ALA A 242 -25.89 -1.37 -15.34
N GLU A 243 -24.87 -2.12 -15.77
CA GLU A 243 -24.87 -3.58 -15.77
C GLU A 243 -24.99 -4.15 -14.35
N ALA A 244 -24.19 -3.63 -13.41
CA ALA A 244 -24.27 -4.04 -12.00
C ALA A 244 -25.64 -3.75 -11.38
N ILE A 245 -26.23 -2.58 -11.67
CA ILE A 245 -27.59 -2.20 -11.22
C ILE A 245 -28.64 -3.17 -11.79
N ALA A 246 -28.53 -3.59 -13.06
CA ALA A 246 -29.45 -4.54 -13.64
C ALA A 246 -29.40 -5.90 -12.93
N VAL A 247 -28.21 -6.38 -12.58
CA VAL A 247 -28.00 -7.59 -11.78
C VAL A 247 -28.63 -7.47 -10.39
N LEU A 248 -28.37 -6.35 -9.70
CA LEU A 248 -28.92 -6.11 -8.35
C LEU A 248 -30.46 -6.05 -8.33
N ARG A 249 -31.09 -5.43 -9.31
CA ARG A 249 -32.58 -5.40 -9.45
C ARG A 249 -33.15 -6.79 -9.63
N LYS A 250 -32.47 -7.65 -10.40
CA LYS A 250 -32.89 -9.05 -10.57
C LYS A 250 -32.81 -9.81 -9.24
N GLN A 251 -31.69 -9.67 -8.51
CA GLN A 251 -31.50 -10.30 -7.20
C GLN A 251 -32.53 -9.81 -6.18
N GLU A 252 -32.84 -8.52 -6.15
CA GLU A 252 -33.88 -7.93 -5.29
C GLU A 252 -35.24 -8.55 -5.56
N ALA A 253 -35.64 -8.68 -6.84
CA ALA A 253 -36.90 -9.31 -7.23
C ALA A 253 -36.97 -10.78 -6.80
N GLU A 254 -35.89 -11.54 -6.99
CA GLU A 254 -35.80 -12.95 -6.58
C GLU A 254 -35.90 -13.09 -5.05
N HIS A 255 -35.26 -12.21 -4.31
CA HIS A 255 -35.31 -12.19 -2.85
C HIS A 255 -36.71 -11.90 -2.31
N LEU A 256 -37.42 -10.94 -2.92
CA LEU A 256 -38.80 -10.60 -2.55
C LEU A 256 -39.78 -11.76 -2.83
N THR A 257 -39.63 -12.46 -3.94
CA THR A 257 -40.48 -13.63 -4.28
C THR A 257 -40.24 -14.79 -3.31
N GLN A 258 -39.03 -15.04 -2.89
CA GLN A 258 -38.70 -16.08 -1.91
C GLN A 258 -39.20 -15.74 -0.47
N GLY A 259 -39.22 -14.46 -0.11
CA GLY A 259 -39.77 -14.01 1.19
C GLY A 259 -41.29 -14.10 1.30
N GLN A 260 -42.00 -14.05 0.17
CA GLN A 260 -43.50 -14.18 0.11
C GLN A 260 -43.98 -15.63 0.10
N SER A 261 -43.09 -16.57 -0.14
CA SER A 261 -43.40 -18.03 -0.20
C SER A 261 -43.17 -18.77 1.11
N ARG A 262 -42.77 -18.06 2.16
CA ARG A 262 -42.60 -18.57 3.54
C ARG A 262 -43.64 -17.97 4.49
#